data_025904839bfee67edc492fc0fd4fb7af
#
_entry.id   025904839bfee67edc492fc0fd4fb7af
#
_cell.length_a   1.000
_cell.length_b   1.000
_cell.length_c   1.000
_cell.angle_alpha   90.00
_cell.angle_beta   90.00
_cell.angle_gamma   90.00
#
_symmetry.space_group_name_H-M   'P 1'
#
loop_
_entity.id
_entity.type
_entity.pdbx_description
1 polymer ?
#
loop_
_entity_poly.entity_id
_entity_poly.type
_entity_poly.pdbx_seq_one_letter_code
_entity_poly.pdbx_strand_id
1 'polypeptide(L)'
;MLRSSQVSGVKSINSLKRGLDVLSALGGTCAATFSELRAQTALPKATLARVLKTLRESGWIQYHADSGRYALAPQASAPPPAGIRHARLAELASESRATLQRRVPWPTDMGVRDGVTMLSLDGPYARNGIAANWRVLGSRPSMLRSSLGRCYLSFCPDAERQEILGALRHSRDEADRAALQADEPSRVIAQARRQGYATRNASHTSPDSPERFGALAVPILDQGHAIACICVVWILPLASERQIVDTCLAPLQHAARAIGEKARLAART
;
A
#
# COMPACT_ATOMS: atom_id res chain seq x y z
N MET A 1 -26.33 -21.93 -7.57
CA MET A 1 -25.68 -23.14 -7.00
C MET A 1 -24.56 -23.56 -7.93
N LEU A 2 -23.35 -23.07 -7.70
CA LEU A 2 -22.15 -23.52 -8.41
C LEU A 2 -21.35 -24.38 -7.43
N ARG A 3 -21.18 -25.64 -7.78
CA ARG A 3 -20.51 -26.66 -6.99
C ARG A 3 -19.02 -26.32 -6.86
N SER A 4 -18.54 -26.13 -5.62
CA SER A 4 -17.12 -26.22 -5.27
C SER A 4 -16.63 -27.63 -5.63
N SER A 5 -15.88 -27.77 -6.72
CA SER A 5 -15.17 -29.00 -7.01
C SER A 5 -14.03 -29.13 -5.99
N GLN A 6 -14.22 -29.98 -5.00
CA GLN A 6 -13.18 -30.47 -4.12
C GLN A 6 -12.14 -31.22 -4.95
N VAL A 7 -10.94 -30.64 -5.05
CA VAL A 7 -9.73 -31.39 -5.43
C VAL A 7 -9.30 -32.21 -4.20
N SER A 8 -10.06 -33.25 -3.90
CA SER A 8 -9.77 -34.21 -2.85
C SER A 8 -8.74 -35.21 -3.39
N GLY A 9 -7.54 -35.25 -2.80
CA GLY A 9 -6.53 -36.30 -3.04
C GLY A 9 -5.12 -35.82 -3.36
N VAL A 10 -4.89 -34.54 -3.67
CA VAL A 10 -3.54 -34.01 -3.95
C VAL A 10 -2.88 -33.60 -2.63
N LYS A 11 -1.75 -34.25 -2.29
CA LYS A 11 -0.95 -33.88 -1.10
C LYS A 11 -0.25 -32.53 -1.37
N SER A 12 -0.33 -31.60 -0.41
CA SER A 12 0.39 -30.34 -0.49
C SER A 12 1.91 -30.55 -0.47
N ILE A 13 2.64 -29.71 -1.22
CA ILE A 13 4.11 -29.75 -1.29
C ILE A 13 4.65 -28.93 -0.11
N ASN A 14 5.07 -29.61 0.95
CA ASN A 14 5.55 -28.98 2.19
C ASN A 14 6.76 -28.05 1.98
N SER A 15 7.64 -28.35 1.04
CA SER A 15 8.78 -27.47 0.71
C SER A 15 8.33 -26.15 0.09
N LEU A 16 7.33 -26.20 -0.80
CA LEU A 16 6.72 -24.99 -1.37
C LEU A 16 6.02 -24.16 -0.29
N LYS A 17 5.24 -24.80 0.58
CA LYS A 17 4.57 -24.11 1.70
C LYS A 17 5.57 -23.37 2.58
N ARG A 18 6.67 -24.00 2.98
CA ARG A 18 7.74 -23.36 3.75
C ARG A 18 8.39 -22.19 3.03
N GLY A 19 8.56 -22.28 1.70
CA GLY A 19 9.03 -21.15 0.88
C GLY A 19 8.08 -19.97 0.91
N LEU A 20 6.78 -20.23 0.76
CA LEU A 20 5.72 -19.22 0.84
C LEU A 20 5.62 -18.59 2.24
N ASP A 21 5.78 -19.37 3.31
CA ASP A 21 5.80 -18.88 4.69
C ASP A 21 6.95 -17.86 4.89
N VAL A 22 8.16 -18.14 4.35
CA VAL A 22 9.31 -17.25 4.41
C VAL A 22 9.08 -15.97 3.60
N LEU A 23 8.51 -16.06 2.39
CA LEU A 23 8.18 -14.90 1.57
C LEU A 23 7.11 -14.03 2.25
N SER A 24 6.10 -14.64 2.87
CA SER A 24 5.07 -13.94 3.64
C SER A 24 5.66 -13.20 4.84
N ALA A 25 6.57 -13.83 5.58
CA ALA A 25 7.28 -13.19 6.69
C ALA A 25 8.10 -11.97 6.23
N LEU A 26 8.80 -12.08 5.09
CA LEU A 26 9.54 -10.96 4.48
C LEU A 26 8.61 -9.89 3.89
N GLY A 27 7.43 -10.25 3.44
CA GLY A 27 6.42 -9.30 2.94
C GLY A 27 5.84 -8.41 4.03
N GLY A 28 5.80 -8.86 5.27
CA GLY A 28 5.37 -8.09 6.44
C GLY A 28 6.44 -7.15 7.03
N THR A 29 7.70 -7.30 6.61
CA THR A 29 8.84 -6.54 7.12
C THR A 29 9.71 -6.02 5.97
N CYS A 30 10.33 -4.86 6.12
CA CYS A 30 11.20 -4.31 5.07
C CYS A 30 12.44 -5.17 4.82
N ALA A 31 13.00 -5.76 5.87
CA ALA A 31 14.10 -6.71 5.85
C ALA A 31 14.19 -7.41 7.20
N ALA A 32 14.59 -8.68 7.22
CA ALA A 32 14.70 -9.47 8.43
C ALA A 32 16.03 -10.23 8.49
N THR A 33 16.57 -10.38 9.69
CA THR A 33 17.72 -11.25 9.95
C THR A 33 17.30 -12.71 9.92
N PHE A 34 18.27 -13.61 9.83
CA PHE A 34 18.01 -15.05 9.93
C PHE A 34 17.27 -15.43 11.22
N SER A 35 17.64 -14.82 12.35
CA SER A 35 17.03 -15.09 13.66
C SER A 35 15.58 -14.62 13.73
N GLU A 36 15.27 -13.42 13.21
CA GLU A 36 13.90 -12.90 13.12
C GLU A 36 13.01 -13.79 12.23
N LEU A 37 13.50 -14.19 11.05
CA LEU A 37 12.78 -15.13 10.18
C LEU A 37 12.53 -16.48 10.83
N ARG A 38 13.53 -16.99 11.58
CA ARG A 38 13.36 -18.25 12.30
C ARG A 38 12.29 -18.14 13.39
N ALA A 39 12.25 -17.04 14.11
CA ALA A 39 11.22 -16.79 15.13
C ALA A 39 9.82 -16.69 14.52
N GLN A 40 9.68 -15.98 13.39
CA GLN A 40 8.39 -15.78 12.72
C GLN A 40 7.85 -17.03 12.03
N THR A 41 8.73 -17.82 11.39
CA THR A 41 8.33 -19.01 10.61
C THR A 41 8.33 -20.29 11.41
N ALA A 42 8.94 -20.31 12.61
CA ALA A 42 9.17 -21.48 13.43
C ALA A 42 9.90 -22.65 12.72
N LEU A 43 10.61 -22.35 11.61
CA LEU A 43 11.31 -23.37 10.83
C LEU A 43 12.62 -23.81 11.52
N PRO A 44 12.98 -25.11 11.45
CA PRO A 44 14.30 -25.59 11.88
C PRO A 44 15.42 -24.86 11.12
N LYS A 45 16.54 -24.58 11.80
CA LYS A 45 17.70 -23.81 11.25
C LYS A 45 18.15 -24.32 9.87
N ALA A 46 18.32 -25.64 9.71
CA ALA A 46 18.73 -26.23 8.43
C ALA A 46 17.70 -26.06 7.32
N THR A 47 16.41 -26.15 7.66
CA THR A 47 15.30 -25.96 6.71
C THR A 47 15.24 -24.51 6.24
N LEU A 48 15.27 -23.56 7.17
CA LEU A 48 15.26 -22.13 6.84
C LEU A 48 16.46 -21.76 5.97
N ALA A 49 17.66 -22.23 6.31
CA ALA A 49 18.86 -21.97 5.51
C ALA A 49 18.71 -22.46 4.06
N ARG A 50 18.16 -23.67 3.86
CA ARG A 50 17.90 -24.23 2.51
C ARG A 50 16.86 -23.43 1.76
N VAL A 51 15.78 -23.04 2.40
CA VAL A 51 14.71 -22.21 1.81
C VAL A 51 15.27 -20.86 1.37
N LEU A 52 15.99 -20.17 2.26
CA LEU A 52 16.61 -18.87 1.94
C LEU A 52 17.64 -18.98 0.80
N LYS A 53 18.44 -20.06 0.77
CA LYS A 53 19.37 -20.32 -0.34
C LYS A 53 18.60 -20.44 -1.66
N THR A 54 17.57 -21.29 -1.70
CA THR A 54 16.76 -21.53 -2.91
C THR A 54 16.07 -20.25 -3.38
N LEU A 55 15.43 -19.51 -2.46
CA LEU A 55 14.76 -18.26 -2.80
C LEU A 55 15.72 -17.20 -3.33
N ARG A 56 16.94 -17.14 -2.80
CA ARG A 56 17.99 -16.24 -3.29
C ARG A 56 18.50 -16.64 -4.68
N GLU A 57 18.79 -17.92 -4.89
CA GLU A 57 19.22 -18.46 -6.20
C GLU A 57 18.14 -18.29 -7.27
N SER A 58 16.87 -18.38 -6.89
CA SER A 58 15.73 -18.14 -7.77
C SER A 58 15.37 -16.66 -7.94
N GLY A 59 16.12 -15.72 -7.32
CA GLY A 59 15.92 -14.30 -7.45
C GLY A 59 14.73 -13.71 -6.68
N TRP A 60 14.10 -14.47 -5.75
CA TRP A 60 12.97 -14.00 -4.96
C TRP A 60 13.35 -13.13 -3.77
N ILE A 61 14.56 -13.33 -3.24
CA ILE A 61 15.08 -12.56 -2.11
C ILE A 61 16.52 -12.10 -2.37
N GLN A 62 16.91 -11.01 -1.71
CA GLN A 62 18.28 -10.51 -1.68
C GLN A 62 18.82 -10.59 -0.25
N TYR A 63 20.14 -10.75 -0.13
CA TYR A 63 20.86 -10.69 1.13
C TYR A 63 21.77 -9.47 1.13
N HIS A 64 21.59 -8.61 2.11
CA HIS A 64 22.40 -7.41 2.30
C HIS A 64 23.53 -7.73 3.30
N ALA A 65 24.75 -7.93 2.81
CA ALA A 65 25.89 -8.32 3.63
C ALA A 65 26.22 -7.30 4.73
N ASP A 66 26.05 -6.00 4.43
CA ASP A 66 26.35 -4.91 5.36
C ASP A 66 25.46 -4.91 6.61
N SER A 67 24.20 -5.34 6.46
CA SER A 67 23.23 -5.38 7.57
C SER A 67 22.91 -6.79 8.06
N GLY A 68 23.39 -7.83 7.37
CA GLY A 68 23.08 -9.23 7.68
C GLY A 68 21.60 -9.59 7.48
N ARG A 69 20.86 -8.82 6.64
CA ARG A 69 19.41 -8.96 6.48
C ARG A 69 19.02 -9.50 5.12
N TYR A 70 17.95 -10.26 5.12
CA TYR A 70 17.25 -10.71 3.91
C TYR A 70 16.09 -9.77 3.60
N ALA A 71 15.86 -9.51 2.31
CA ALA A 71 14.74 -8.71 1.83
C ALA A 71 14.16 -9.34 0.57
N LEU A 72 12.88 -9.06 0.26
CA LEU A 72 12.33 -9.43 -1.03
C LEU A 72 13.13 -8.76 -2.16
N ALA A 73 13.41 -9.51 -3.22
CA ALA A 73 14.01 -8.96 -4.42
C ALA A 73 12.97 -8.06 -5.15
N PRO A 74 13.40 -7.06 -5.95
CA PRO A 74 12.47 -6.18 -6.68
C PRO A 74 11.41 -6.92 -7.49
N GLN A 75 11.78 -8.01 -8.15
CA GLN A 75 10.82 -8.85 -8.89
C GLN A 75 9.87 -9.66 -7.98
N ALA A 76 10.29 -9.99 -6.76
CA ALA A 76 9.44 -10.67 -5.78
C ALA A 76 8.52 -9.69 -5.05
N SER A 77 8.87 -8.42 -5.08
CA SER A 77 8.05 -7.30 -4.63
C SER A 77 7.12 -6.78 -5.72
N ALA A 78 7.14 -7.40 -6.92
CA ALA A 78 6.11 -7.13 -7.90
C ALA A 78 4.75 -7.38 -7.25
N PRO A 79 3.79 -6.46 -7.35
CA PRO A 79 2.46 -6.68 -6.81
C PRO A 79 1.94 -8.01 -7.36
N PRO A 80 1.16 -8.79 -6.57
CA PRO A 80 0.36 -9.87 -7.13
C PRO A 80 -0.35 -9.27 -8.34
N PRO A 81 -0.58 -10.01 -9.44
CA PRO A 81 -1.00 -9.42 -10.69
C PRO A 81 -2.14 -8.44 -10.42
N ALA A 82 -1.76 -7.19 -10.21
CA ALA A 82 -2.68 -6.08 -10.16
C ALA A 82 -3.41 -6.23 -11.46
N GLY A 83 -4.72 -6.42 -11.39
CA GLY A 83 -5.49 -6.72 -12.60
C GLY A 83 -5.05 -5.76 -13.70
N ILE A 84 -5.09 -6.15 -14.94
CA ILE A 84 -4.66 -5.39 -16.13
C ILE A 84 -4.99 -3.88 -16.02
N ARG A 85 -6.11 -3.55 -15.33
CA ARG A 85 -6.53 -2.17 -15.03
C ARG A 85 -5.55 -1.41 -14.14
N HIS A 86 -5.00 -2.05 -13.11
CA HIS A 86 -4.06 -1.40 -12.18
C HIS A 86 -2.71 -1.13 -12.84
N ALA A 87 -2.21 -2.10 -13.63
CA ALA A 87 -0.98 -1.93 -14.41
C ALA A 87 -1.13 -0.79 -15.44
N ARG A 88 -2.25 -0.76 -16.16
CA ARG A 88 -2.53 0.31 -17.12
C ARG A 88 -2.64 1.68 -16.44
N LEU A 89 -3.29 1.76 -15.28
CA LEU A 89 -3.40 3.01 -14.53
C LEU A 89 -2.02 3.48 -14.01
N ALA A 90 -1.18 2.57 -13.53
CA ALA A 90 0.18 2.87 -13.11
C ALA A 90 1.03 3.44 -14.26
N GLU A 91 0.90 2.84 -15.45
CA GLU A 91 1.56 3.31 -16.66
C GLU A 91 1.08 4.72 -17.07
N LEU A 92 -0.23 4.94 -17.16
CA LEU A 92 -0.84 6.23 -17.47
C LEU A 92 -0.44 7.33 -16.46
N ALA A 93 -0.24 6.97 -15.21
CA ALA A 93 0.14 7.89 -14.13
C ALA A 93 1.64 8.22 -14.13
N SER A 94 2.47 7.43 -14.77
CA SER A 94 3.94 7.46 -14.67
C SER A 94 4.52 8.85 -14.88
N GLU A 95 4.22 9.51 -16.00
CA GLU A 95 4.73 10.85 -16.32
C GLU A 95 4.25 11.93 -15.34
N SER A 96 2.96 11.89 -14.98
CA SER A 96 2.37 12.85 -14.03
C SER A 96 2.97 12.71 -12.64
N ARG A 97 3.23 11.48 -12.21
CA ARG A 97 3.91 11.18 -10.94
C ARG A 97 5.38 11.65 -10.95
N ALA A 98 6.10 11.42 -12.06
CA ALA A 98 7.46 11.92 -12.23
C ALA A 98 7.53 13.45 -12.11
N THR A 99 6.59 14.12 -12.75
CA THR A 99 6.49 15.57 -12.69
C THR A 99 6.14 16.07 -11.30
N LEU A 100 5.21 15.42 -10.62
CA LEU A 100 4.87 15.72 -9.23
C LEU A 100 6.10 15.56 -8.31
N GLN A 101 6.83 14.45 -8.41
CA GLN A 101 7.98 14.19 -7.54
C GLN A 101 9.10 15.22 -7.70
N ARG A 102 9.21 15.89 -8.85
CA ARG A 102 10.15 17.01 -9.05
C ARG A 102 9.69 18.32 -8.39
N ARG A 103 8.40 18.44 -8.09
CA ARG A 103 7.79 19.66 -7.53
C ARG A 103 7.62 19.62 -6.01
N VAL A 104 7.59 18.43 -5.44
CA VAL A 104 7.42 18.25 -3.99
C VAL A 104 8.66 17.62 -3.37
N PRO A 105 9.11 18.11 -2.20
CA PRO A 105 10.34 17.60 -1.56
C PRO A 105 10.14 16.26 -0.86
N TRP A 106 8.91 15.80 -0.71
CA TRP A 106 8.52 14.60 0.03
C TRP A 106 8.20 13.44 -0.91
N PRO A 107 8.41 12.20 -0.47
CA PRO A 107 8.00 11.01 -1.24
C PRO A 107 6.51 11.03 -1.54
N THR A 108 6.16 10.59 -2.76
CA THR A 108 4.78 10.42 -3.20
C THR A 108 4.46 8.96 -3.46
N ASP A 109 3.22 8.55 -3.18
CA ASP A 109 2.72 7.23 -3.47
C ASP A 109 1.33 7.32 -4.11
N MET A 110 0.94 6.27 -4.85
CA MET A 110 -0.37 6.15 -5.47
C MET A 110 -0.95 4.78 -5.15
N GLY A 111 -2.21 4.76 -4.77
CA GLY A 111 -2.89 3.50 -4.42
C GLY A 111 -4.26 3.38 -5.03
N VAL A 112 -4.66 2.14 -5.26
CA VAL A 112 -6.00 1.71 -5.70
C VAL A 112 -6.66 0.86 -4.63
N ARG A 113 -7.98 0.70 -4.72
CA ARG A 113 -8.69 -0.25 -3.86
C ARG A 113 -8.30 -1.69 -4.18
N ASP A 114 -8.09 -2.47 -3.14
CA ASP A 114 -7.96 -3.92 -3.21
C ASP A 114 -8.75 -4.57 -2.05
N GLY A 115 -9.98 -4.94 -2.33
CA GLY A 115 -10.91 -5.43 -1.31
C GLY A 115 -11.22 -4.36 -0.26
N VAL A 116 -10.83 -4.62 0.99
CA VAL A 116 -11.01 -3.73 2.15
C VAL A 116 -9.73 -2.97 2.53
N THR A 117 -8.73 -3.00 1.68
CA THR A 117 -7.46 -2.29 1.84
C THR A 117 -7.16 -1.44 0.60
N MET A 118 -6.13 -0.63 0.68
CA MET A 118 -5.52 -0.04 -0.50
C MET A 118 -4.35 -0.92 -0.97
N LEU A 119 -4.07 -0.93 -2.26
CA LEU A 119 -2.85 -1.48 -2.85
C LEU A 119 -2.01 -0.32 -3.36
N SER A 120 -0.79 -0.17 -2.83
CA SER A 120 0.16 0.80 -3.36
C SER A 120 0.64 0.37 -4.74
N LEU A 121 0.44 1.24 -5.73
CA LEU A 121 0.90 1.04 -7.10
C LEU A 121 2.30 1.62 -7.22
N ASP A 122 3.26 0.74 -7.35
CA ASP A 122 4.67 1.11 -7.45
C ASP A 122 4.98 2.05 -8.60
N GLY A 123 5.96 2.91 -8.34
CA GLY A 123 6.60 3.72 -9.34
C GLY A 123 8.07 3.96 -8.98
N PRO A 124 8.93 4.18 -9.97
CA PRO A 124 10.37 4.39 -9.80
C PRO A 124 10.74 5.63 -8.99
N TYR A 125 9.77 6.35 -8.46
CA TYR A 125 9.93 7.68 -7.88
C TYR A 125 10.26 7.72 -6.38
N ALA A 126 10.29 6.57 -5.71
CA ALA A 126 10.71 6.45 -4.31
C ALA A 126 12.24 6.52 -4.11
N ARG A 127 13.01 7.01 -5.09
CA ARG A 127 14.49 6.90 -5.11
C ARG A 127 15.25 8.10 -4.55
N ASN A 128 14.59 9.08 -3.99
CA ASN A 128 15.30 10.20 -3.37
C ASN A 128 15.66 9.84 -1.92
N GLY A 129 16.92 9.76 -1.58
CA GLY A 129 17.62 9.45 -0.32
C GLY A 129 16.84 9.24 1.00
N ILE A 130 15.81 10.02 1.27
CA ILE A 130 14.90 9.86 2.41
C ILE A 130 13.98 8.63 2.23
N ALA A 131 13.72 8.24 0.99
CA ALA A 131 12.85 7.12 0.63
C ALA A 131 13.57 5.76 0.63
N ALA A 132 14.88 5.70 0.88
CA ALA A 132 15.62 4.44 0.84
C ALA A 132 15.15 3.40 1.85
N ASN A 133 14.53 3.83 2.95
CA ASN A 133 13.90 2.98 3.96
C ASN A 133 12.38 2.85 3.79
N TRP A 134 11.78 3.58 2.84
CA TRP A 134 10.35 3.58 2.57
C TRP A 134 10.02 2.50 1.54
N ARG A 135 9.79 1.28 1.99
CA ARG A 135 9.27 0.21 1.15
C ARG A 135 7.75 0.25 1.17
N VAL A 136 7.19 0.97 0.22
CA VAL A 136 5.73 1.06 0.03
C VAL A 136 5.24 0.09 -1.05
N LEU A 137 6.16 -0.58 -1.72
CA LEU A 137 5.91 -1.55 -2.80
C LEU A 137 5.02 -2.71 -2.34
N GLY A 138 3.83 -2.81 -2.92
CA GLY A 138 2.89 -3.88 -2.61
C GLY A 138 2.33 -3.79 -1.20
N SER A 139 2.58 -2.69 -0.46
CA SER A 139 1.98 -2.48 0.83
C SER A 139 0.47 -2.37 0.70
N ARG A 140 -0.22 -2.84 1.73
CA ARG A 140 -1.67 -2.79 1.84
C ARG A 140 -2.10 -1.81 2.94
N PRO A 141 -2.06 -0.48 2.67
CA PRO A 141 -2.49 0.50 3.64
C PRO A 141 -3.93 0.28 4.08
N SER A 142 -4.18 0.41 5.39
CA SER A 142 -5.54 0.30 5.94
C SER A 142 -6.48 1.30 5.29
N MET A 143 -7.69 0.84 4.95
CA MET A 143 -8.75 1.67 4.39
C MET A 143 -9.20 2.77 5.38
N LEU A 144 -9.22 2.50 6.67
CA LEU A 144 -9.70 3.44 7.69
C LEU A 144 -8.62 4.36 8.25
N ARG A 145 -7.34 3.95 8.20
CA ARG A 145 -6.28 4.63 8.95
C ARG A 145 -5.27 5.33 8.05
N SER A 146 -5.04 4.85 6.83
CA SER A 146 -4.13 5.51 5.89
C SER A 146 -4.78 6.72 5.21
N SER A 147 -3.96 7.69 4.77
CA SER A 147 -4.46 8.81 3.96
C SER A 147 -5.10 8.36 2.65
N LEU A 148 -4.49 7.35 1.98
CA LEU A 148 -5.02 6.77 0.75
C LEU A 148 -6.40 6.15 0.97
N GLY A 149 -6.57 5.31 1.99
CA GLY A 149 -7.84 4.65 2.28
C GLY A 149 -8.93 5.63 2.71
N ARG A 150 -8.61 6.55 3.61
CA ARG A 150 -9.54 7.61 4.05
C ARG A 150 -9.98 8.49 2.89
N CYS A 151 -9.06 8.83 1.99
CA CYS A 151 -9.37 9.56 0.78
C CYS A 151 -10.27 8.73 -0.15
N TYR A 152 -9.92 7.46 -0.41
CA TYR A 152 -10.73 6.59 -1.27
C TYR A 152 -12.17 6.45 -0.76
N LEU A 153 -12.36 6.12 0.51
CA LEU A 153 -13.69 6.04 1.15
C LEU A 153 -14.49 7.34 1.03
N SER A 154 -13.82 8.47 1.06
CA SER A 154 -14.51 9.77 1.00
C SER A 154 -15.06 10.08 -0.38
N PHE A 155 -14.43 9.57 -1.45
CA PHE A 155 -14.74 9.94 -2.83
C PHE A 155 -15.18 8.78 -3.73
N CYS A 156 -15.18 7.52 -3.24
CA CYS A 156 -15.74 6.39 -3.98
C CYS A 156 -17.28 6.44 -4.05
N PRO A 157 -17.93 5.68 -4.93
CA PRO A 157 -19.39 5.55 -4.98
C PRO A 157 -19.98 5.11 -3.64
N ASP A 158 -21.18 5.58 -3.32
CA ASP A 158 -21.82 5.31 -2.03
C ASP A 158 -22.08 3.80 -1.80
N ALA A 159 -22.48 3.09 -2.84
CA ALA A 159 -22.71 1.64 -2.77
C ALA A 159 -21.39 0.90 -2.44
N GLU A 160 -20.30 1.28 -3.10
CA GLU A 160 -18.98 0.70 -2.87
C GLU A 160 -18.46 1.01 -1.45
N ARG A 161 -18.70 2.22 -0.96
CA ARG A 161 -18.36 2.60 0.42
C ARG A 161 -19.08 1.74 1.44
N GLN A 162 -20.38 1.52 1.24
CA GLN A 162 -21.17 0.68 2.13
C GLN A 162 -20.68 -0.78 2.12
N GLU A 163 -20.32 -1.31 0.96
CA GLU A 163 -19.70 -2.65 0.84
C GLU A 163 -18.41 -2.74 1.64
N ILE A 164 -17.49 -1.77 1.47
CA ILE A 164 -16.21 -1.73 2.18
C ILE A 164 -16.43 -1.64 3.69
N LEU A 165 -17.27 -0.70 4.15
CA LEU A 165 -17.53 -0.52 5.59
C LEU A 165 -18.25 -1.73 6.19
N GLY A 166 -19.17 -2.36 5.45
CA GLY A 166 -19.83 -3.59 5.84
C GLY A 166 -18.84 -4.74 6.06
N ALA A 167 -17.92 -4.92 5.11
CA ALA A 167 -16.89 -5.95 5.21
C ALA A 167 -15.89 -5.68 6.35
N LEU A 168 -15.54 -4.41 6.60
CA LEU A 168 -14.63 -4.02 7.68
C LEU A 168 -15.21 -4.25 9.08
N ARG A 169 -16.54 -4.32 9.25
CA ARG A 169 -17.15 -4.70 10.53
C ARG A 169 -16.73 -6.10 10.99
N HIS A 170 -16.36 -6.96 10.06
CA HIS A 170 -15.87 -8.32 10.30
C HIS A 170 -14.33 -8.41 10.21
N SER A 171 -13.64 -7.27 10.22
CA SER A 171 -12.17 -7.23 10.18
C SER A 171 -11.57 -7.96 11.38
N ARG A 172 -10.47 -8.66 11.15
CA ARG A 172 -9.66 -9.24 12.24
C ARG A 172 -8.80 -8.18 12.93
N ASP A 173 -8.59 -7.02 12.31
CA ASP A 173 -7.85 -5.90 12.90
C ASP A 173 -8.75 -5.18 13.93
N GLU A 174 -8.34 -5.20 15.18
CA GLU A 174 -9.07 -4.57 16.29
C GLU A 174 -9.15 -3.05 16.14
N ALA A 175 -8.10 -2.42 15.61
CA ALA A 175 -8.07 -0.98 15.39
C ALA A 175 -9.07 -0.53 14.31
N ASP A 176 -9.30 -1.36 13.28
CA ASP A 176 -10.35 -1.08 12.29
C ASP A 176 -11.74 -1.20 12.91
N ARG A 177 -11.98 -2.21 13.76
CA ARG A 177 -13.27 -2.34 14.46
C ARG A 177 -13.52 -1.20 15.43
N ALA A 178 -12.51 -0.79 16.19
CA ALA A 178 -12.60 0.35 17.12
C ALA A 178 -12.92 1.66 16.37
N ALA A 179 -12.28 1.92 15.23
CA ALA A 179 -12.56 3.09 14.39
C ALA A 179 -14.01 3.12 13.88
N LEU A 180 -14.56 1.96 13.50
CA LEU A 180 -15.96 1.85 13.08
C LEU A 180 -16.94 2.10 14.23
N GLN A 181 -16.66 1.58 15.43
CA GLN A 181 -17.50 1.78 16.62
C GLN A 181 -17.54 3.23 17.05
N ALA A 182 -16.44 3.96 16.91
CA ALA A 182 -16.34 5.38 17.24
C ALA A 182 -16.99 6.32 16.20
N ASP A 183 -17.64 5.79 15.16
CA ASP A 183 -18.16 6.53 13.99
C ASP A 183 -17.09 7.43 13.33
N GLU A 184 -15.85 7.02 13.43
CA GLU A 184 -14.72 7.75 12.84
C GLU A 184 -14.85 7.92 11.32
N PRO A 185 -15.29 6.90 10.53
CA PRO A 185 -15.40 7.03 9.09
C PRO A 185 -16.35 8.15 8.63
N SER A 186 -17.51 8.32 9.26
CA SER A 186 -18.48 9.36 8.89
C SER A 186 -17.90 10.77 9.05
N ARG A 187 -17.19 11.01 10.15
CA ARG A 187 -16.52 12.28 10.42
C ARG A 187 -15.39 12.55 9.40
N VAL A 188 -14.57 11.54 9.14
CA VAL A 188 -13.46 11.61 8.19
C VAL A 188 -13.97 11.91 6.78
N ILE A 189 -15.00 11.20 6.32
CA ILE A 189 -15.60 11.39 5.00
C ILE A 189 -16.15 12.82 4.85
N ALA A 190 -16.90 13.29 5.85
CA ALA A 190 -17.46 14.64 5.83
C ALA A 190 -16.34 15.70 5.78
N GLN A 191 -15.28 15.54 6.55
CA GLN A 191 -14.14 16.45 6.54
C GLN A 191 -13.40 16.40 5.20
N ALA A 192 -13.05 15.21 4.70
CA ALA A 192 -12.30 15.07 3.46
C ALA A 192 -13.06 15.63 2.25
N ARG A 193 -14.39 15.44 2.19
CA ARG A 193 -15.24 16.02 1.13
C ARG A 193 -15.26 17.56 1.15
N ARG A 194 -15.24 18.17 2.35
CA ARG A 194 -15.20 19.64 2.46
C ARG A 194 -13.85 20.22 2.03
N GLN A 195 -12.74 19.57 2.39
CA GLN A 195 -11.40 20.10 2.14
C GLN A 195 -10.74 19.59 0.86
N GLY A 196 -11.30 18.54 0.23
CA GLY A 196 -10.78 17.94 -1.01
C GLY A 196 -9.57 17.03 -0.84
N TYR A 197 -9.22 16.67 0.39
CA TYR A 197 -8.13 15.74 0.71
C TYR A 197 -8.40 14.99 2.01
N ALA A 198 -7.66 13.93 2.27
CA ALA A 198 -7.67 13.22 3.55
C ALA A 198 -6.26 13.05 4.10
N THR A 199 -6.14 13.07 5.43
CA THR A 199 -4.88 12.82 6.12
C THR A 199 -4.89 11.48 6.85
N ARG A 200 -3.70 10.94 7.11
CA ARG A 200 -3.52 9.74 7.92
C ARG A 200 -4.00 9.99 9.34
N ASN A 201 -4.55 8.96 9.98
CA ASN A 201 -4.85 9.01 11.40
C ASN A 201 -3.55 9.18 12.20
N ALA A 202 -3.45 10.26 12.99
CA ALA A 202 -2.26 10.59 13.77
C ALA A 202 -1.92 9.54 14.85
N SER A 203 -2.94 8.82 15.34
CA SER A 203 -2.77 7.76 16.34
C SER A 203 -2.25 6.44 15.73
N HIS A 204 -2.16 6.35 14.41
CA HIS A 204 -1.70 5.15 13.73
C HIS A 204 -0.18 5.14 13.63
N THR A 205 0.47 4.55 14.62
CA THR A 205 1.89 4.19 14.58
C THR A 205 2.02 2.75 14.05
N SER A 206 2.88 2.53 13.05
CA SER A 206 3.25 1.18 12.67
C SER A 206 4.28 0.66 13.67
N PRO A 207 4.13 -0.58 14.20
CA PRO A 207 5.13 -1.18 15.08
C PRO A 207 6.52 -1.26 14.42
N ASP A 208 6.55 -1.36 13.09
CA ASP A 208 7.77 -1.53 12.31
C ASP A 208 8.44 -0.22 11.88
N SER A 209 7.87 0.92 12.26
CA SER A 209 8.44 2.23 11.96
C SER A 209 8.50 3.08 13.22
N PRO A 210 9.70 3.25 13.84
CA PRO A 210 9.89 4.13 14.98
C PRO A 210 9.67 5.60 14.64
N GLU A 211 9.69 5.93 13.34
CA GLU A 211 9.48 7.29 12.86
C GLU A 211 7.97 7.58 12.74
N ARG A 212 7.59 8.75 13.23
CA ARG A 212 6.21 9.23 13.10
C ARG A 212 6.04 9.91 11.74
N PHE A 213 5.20 9.32 10.88
CA PHE A 213 4.92 9.85 9.56
C PHE A 213 3.54 10.49 9.48
N GLY A 214 3.48 11.65 8.84
CA GLY A 214 2.25 12.22 8.31
C GLY A 214 2.04 11.79 6.85
N ALA A 215 0.79 11.77 6.41
CA ALA A 215 0.45 11.56 5.01
C ALA A 215 -0.83 12.30 4.64
N LEU A 216 -0.85 12.90 3.44
CA LEU A 216 -1.98 13.61 2.86
C LEU A 216 -2.25 13.04 1.47
N ALA A 217 -3.50 12.67 1.18
CA ALA A 217 -3.93 12.10 -0.08
C ALA A 217 -5.04 12.91 -0.73
N VAL A 218 -5.03 12.95 -2.06
CA VAL A 218 -6.09 13.50 -2.90
C VAL A 218 -6.66 12.42 -3.83
N PRO A 219 -7.94 12.48 -4.20
CA PRO A 219 -8.55 11.51 -5.09
C PRO A 219 -8.14 11.73 -6.55
N ILE A 220 -7.92 10.64 -7.27
CA ILE A 220 -7.88 10.61 -8.73
C ILE A 220 -9.29 10.22 -9.17
N LEU A 221 -9.98 11.16 -9.83
CA LEU A 221 -11.40 11.02 -10.14
C LEU A 221 -11.63 10.63 -11.60
N ASP A 222 -12.59 9.74 -11.81
CA ASP A 222 -13.30 9.56 -13.08
C ASP A 222 -14.80 9.68 -12.82
N GLN A 223 -15.50 10.48 -13.64
CA GLN A 223 -16.94 10.74 -13.50
C GLN A 223 -17.37 11.16 -12.06
N GLY A 224 -16.50 11.89 -11.35
CA GLY A 224 -16.77 12.35 -9.98
C GLY A 224 -16.47 11.36 -8.88
N HIS A 225 -16.06 10.13 -9.19
CA HIS A 225 -15.74 9.09 -8.22
C HIS A 225 -14.25 8.73 -8.23
N ALA A 226 -13.72 8.38 -7.05
CA ALA A 226 -12.33 7.97 -6.94
C ALA A 226 -12.09 6.60 -7.60
N ILE A 227 -11.17 6.58 -8.56
CA ILE A 227 -10.62 5.36 -9.16
C ILE A 227 -9.30 4.95 -8.53
N ALA A 228 -8.60 5.92 -7.93
CA ALA A 228 -7.34 5.78 -7.21
C ALA A 228 -7.16 6.99 -6.29
N CYS A 229 -6.10 6.97 -5.49
CA CYS A 229 -5.66 8.14 -4.72
C CYS A 229 -4.14 8.32 -4.86
N ILE A 230 -3.67 9.56 -4.79
CA ILE A 230 -2.24 9.88 -4.76
C ILE A 230 -1.93 10.67 -3.48
N CYS A 231 -0.82 10.37 -2.84
CA CYS A 231 -0.46 10.99 -1.58
C CYS A 231 0.99 11.48 -1.55
N VAL A 232 1.25 12.37 -0.60
CA VAL A 232 2.58 12.75 -0.13
C VAL A 232 2.73 12.26 1.31
N VAL A 233 3.94 11.86 1.65
CA VAL A 233 4.27 11.36 2.99
C VAL A 233 5.47 12.11 3.53
N TRP A 234 5.42 12.53 4.80
CA TRP A 234 6.50 13.30 5.44
C TRP A 234 6.79 12.80 6.85
N ILE A 235 7.94 13.19 7.38
CA ILE A 235 8.35 12.93 8.76
C ILE A 235 7.77 14.04 9.64
N LEU A 236 6.90 13.68 10.59
CA LEU A 236 6.16 14.64 11.43
C LEU A 236 7.03 15.69 12.13
N PRO A 237 8.21 15.35 12.70
CA PRO A 237 9.09 16.36 13.30
C PRO A 237 9.67 17.39 12.33
N LEU A 238 9.68 17.09 11.00
CA LEU A 238 10.32 17.94 10.00
C LEU A 238 9.34 18.87 9.29
N ALA A 239 8.04 18.56 9.30
CA ALA A 239 7.00 19.41 8.70
C ALA A 239 5.64 19.22 9.39
N SER A 240 4.90 20.29 9.53
CA SER A 240 3.50 20.27 9.98
C SER A 240 2.54 19.98 8.82
N GLU A 241 1.35 19.48 9.13
CA GLU A 241 0.28 19.28 8.14
C GLU A 241 -0.02 20.58 7.37
N ARG A 242 -0.05 21.72 8.06
CA ARG A 242 -0.30 23.02 7.44
C ARG A 242 0.75 23.36 6.38
N GLN A 243 2.03 23.17 6.67
CA GLN A 243 3.10 23.37 5.70
C GLN A 243 2.98 22.45 4.48
N ILE A 244 2.55 21.19 4.69
CA ILE A 244 2.31 20.25 3.60
C ILE A 244 1.11 20.69 2.75
N VAL A 245 0.03 21.14 3.37
CA VAL A 245 -1.14 21.69 2.64
C VAL A 245 -0.71 22.90 1.80
N ASP A 246 0.02 23.83 2.39
CA ASP A 246 0.44 25.06 1.71
C ASP A 246 1.39 24.79 0.52
N THR A 247 2.24 23.76 0.61
CA THR A 247 3.30 23.50 -0.38
C THR A 247 3.00 22.35 -1.36
N CYS A 248 2.27 21.31 -0.91
CA CYS A 248 2.13 20.07 -1.68
C CYS A 248 0.71 19.83 -2.21
N LEU A 249 -0.34 20.42 -1.60
CA LEU A 249 -1.73 20.11 -1.98
C LEU A 249 -2.03 20.48 -3.44
N ALA A 250 -1.69 21.69 -3.85
CA ALA A 250 -1.96 22.14 -5.23
C ALA A 250 -1.21 21.30 -6.29
N PRO A 251 0.09 21.00 -6.14
CA PRO A 251 0.79 20.05 -7.01
C PRO A 251 0.15 18.64 -7.05
N LEU A 252 -0.28 18.10 -5.89
CA LEU A 252 -0.95 16.81 -5.81
C LEU A 252 -2.27 16.81 -6.57
N GLN A 253 -3.11 17.82 -6.37
CA GLN A 253 -4.39 17.95 -7.05
C GLN A 253 -4.21 18.12 -8.56
N HIS A 254 -3.17 18.85 -8.99
CA HIS A 254 -2.85 18.97 -10.41
C HIS A 254 -2.49 17.61 -11.03
N ALA A 255 -1.60 16.86 -10.39
CA ALA A 255 -1.22 15.51 -10.84
C ALA A 255 -2.43 14.57 -10.85
N ALA A 256 -3.27 14.58 -9.81
CA ALA A 256 -4.47 13.75 -9.72
C ALA A 256 -5.45 14.01 -10.87
N ARG A 257 -5.71 15.29 -11.21
CA ARG A 257 -6.55 15.66 -12.35
C ARG A 257 -5.96 15.17 -13.67
N ALA A 258 -4.67 15.39 -13.91
CA ALA A 258 -4.01 14.94 -15.14
C ALA A 258 -4.07 13.41 -15.31
N ILE A 259 -3.92 12.64 -14.22
CA ILE A 259 -4.05 11.19 -14.26
C ILE A 259 -5.49 10.77 -14.54
N GLY A 260 -6.48 11.39 -13.89
CA GLY A 260 -7.90 11.11 -14.11
C GLY A 260 -8.34 11.38 -15.56
N GLU A 261 -7.87 12.48 -16.15
CA GLU A 261 -8.13 12.79 -17.55
C GLU A 261 -7.53 11.75 -18.51
N LYS A 262 -6.28 11.34 -18.30
CA LYS A 262 -5.63 10.28 -19.08
C LYS A 262 -6.37 8.95 -18.95
N ALA A 263 -6.78 8.57 -17.74
CA ALA A 263 -7.55 7.34 -17.50
C ALA A 263 -8.89 7.36 -18.23
N ARG A 264 -9.62 8.49 -18.19
CA ARG A 264 -10.90 8.67 -18.89
C ARG A 264 -10.75 8.58 -20.41
N LEU A 265 -9.72 9.18 -20.98
CA LEU A 265 -9.44 9.11 -22.42
C LEU A 265 -9.12 7.67 -22.84
N ALA A 266 -8.31 6.96 -22.06
CA ALA A 266 -7.93 5.58 -22.34
C ALA A 266 -9.08 4.57 -22.18
N ALA A 267 -10.16 4.91 -21.46
CA ALA A 267 -11.35 4.07 -21.34
C ALA A 267 -12.31 4.19 -22.52
N ARG A 268 -12.13 5.20 -23.38
CA ARG A 268 -12.98 5.44 -24.57
C ARG A 268 -12.39 4.84 -25.86
N THR A 269 -11.15 4.39 -25.78
CA THR A 269 -10.41 3.72 -26.88
C THR A 269 -10.44 2.22 -26.67
#